data_9e987c2d4dfa8e0e3645143c706cca42
#
_entry.id   9e987c2d4dfa8e0e3645143c706cca42
#
_cell.length_a   1.000
_cell.length_b   1.000
_cell.length_c   1.000
_cell.angle_alpha   90.00
_cell.angle_beta   90.00
_cell.angle_gamma   90.00
#
_symmetry.space_group_name_H-M   'P 1'
#
loop_
_entity.id
_entity.type
_entity.pdbx_description
1 polymer ?
#
loop_
_entity_poly.entity_id
_entity_poly.type
_entity_poly.pdbx_seq_one_letter_code
_entity_poly.pdbx_strand_id
1 'polypeptide(L)'
;MADLLKIKLKISPEVHSQEVGGETVLLDLNSESYFGLDEVGTRVWQLLQESEDMQSVFETILTEYDVKEEQLRKDLKVLVEKLLEAGLVEIEE
;
A
#
# COMPACT_ATOMS: atom_id res chain seq x y z
N MET A 1 18.83 7.37 -0.41
CA MET A 1 17.50 6.77 -0.21
C MET A 1 16.94 6.32 -1.55
N ALA A 2 16.44 5.10 -1.61
CA ALA A 2 15.89 4.59 -2.86
C ALA A 2 14.62 5.34 -3.25
N ASP A 3 14.42 5.52 -4.56
CA ASP A 3 13.20 6.08 -5.09
C ASP A 3 12.06 5.11 -4.80
N LEU A 4 10.95 5.61 -4.25
CA LEU A 4 9.78 4.81 -3.91
C LEU A 4 9.32 3.94 -5.08
N LEU A 5 9.37 4.48 -6.30
CA LEU A 5 8.87 3.76 -7.48
C LEU A 5 9.80 2.65 -7.96
N LYS A 6 11.00 2.58 -7.41
CA LYS A 6 11.97 1.55 -7.80
C LYS A 6 12.02 0.37 -6.83
N ILE A 7 11.23 0.43 -5.78
CA ILE A 7 11.20 -0.66 -4.81
C ILE A 7 10.04 -1.62 -5.10
N LYS A 8 10.17 -2.82 -4.57
CA LYS A 8 9.09 -3.80 -4.58
C LYS A 8 8.67 -4.03 -3.14
N LEU A 9 7.38 -4.14 -2.92
CA LEU A 9 6.83 -4.38 -1.59
C LEU A 9 6.14 -5.73 -1.56
N LYS A 10 6.43 -6.47 -0.52
CA LYS A 10 5.81 -7.77 -0.28
C LYS A 10 4.91 -7.65 0.94
N ILE A 11 3.67 -8.11 0.81
CA ILE A 11 2.73 -8.13 1.93
C ILE A 11 3.14 -9.22 2.90
N SER A 12 3.16 -8.90 4.18
CA SER A 12 3.48 -9.87 5.22
C SER A 12 2.44 -11.00 5.23
N PRO A 13 2.84 -12.28 5.33
CA PRO A 13 1.89 -13.40 5.35
C PRO A 13 1.01 -13.41 6.60
N GLU A 14 1.35 -12.64 7.63
CA GLU A 14 0.59 -12.60 8.88
C GLU A 14 -0.53 -11.55 8.85
N VAL A 15 -0.70 -10.85 7.72
CA VAL A 15 -1.70 -9.78 7.60
C VAL A 15 -2.97 -10.31 6.96
N HIS A 16 -4.10 -10.04 7.61
CA HIS A 16 -5.42 -10.31 7.07
C HIS A 16 -6.08 -8.99 6.70
N SER A 17 -6.80 -8.97 5.61
CA SER A 17 -7.49 -7.77 5.15
C SER A 17 -8.98 -8.05 5.01
N GLN A 18 -9.79 -7.05 5.34
CA GLN A 18 -11.23 -7.13 5.18
C GLN A 18 -11.73 -5.81 4.60
N GLU A 19 -12.43 -5.90 3.48
CA GLU A 19 -13.00 -4.73 2.84
C GLU A 19 -14.43 -4.53 3.31
N VAL A 20 -14.75 -3.29 3.68
CA VAL A 20 -16.08 -2.89 4.10
C VAL A 20 -16.39 -1.53 3.47
N GLY A 21 -17.34 -1.51 2.53
CA GLY A 21 -17.80 -0.27 1.92
C GLY A 21 -16.72 0.53 1.19
N GLY A 22 -15.80 -0.15 0.52
CA GLY A 22 -14.75 0.51 -0.23
C GLY A 22 -13.53 0.87 0.58
N GLU A 23 -13.55 0.58 1.87
CA GLU A 23 -12.40 0.78 2.76
C GLU A 23 -11.89 -0.58 3.21
N THR A 24 -10.64 -0.63 3.64
CA THR A 24 -10.03 -1.88 4.09
C THR A 24 -9.50 -1.74 5.50
N VAL A 25 -9.71 -2.77 6.29
CA VAL A 25 -9.07 -2.90 7.60
C VAL A 25 -8.04 -4.01 7.50
N LEU A 26 -6.81 -3.70 7.86
CA LEU A 26 -5.73 -4.67 7.92
C LEU A 26 -5.55 -5.11 9.36
N LEU A 27 -5.42 -6.40 9.58
CA LEU A 27 -5.17 -6.97 10.90
C LEU A 27 -3.85 -7.74 10.84
N ASP A 28 -2.90 -7.33 11.65
CA ASP A 28 -1.65 -8.05 11.82
C ASP A 28 -1.84 -9.05 12.96
N LEU A 29 -1.88 -10.33 12.62
CA LEU A 29 -2.10 -11.38 13.61
C LEU A 29 -0.96 -11.50 14.62
N ASN A 30 0.23 -11.08 14.22
CA ASN A 30 1.41 -11.17 15.07
C ASN A 30 1.36 -10.16 16.21
N SER A 31 1.02 -8.91 15.91
CA SER A 31 0.98 -7.83 16.89
C SER A 31 -0.43 -7.55 17.39
N GLU A 32 -1.44 -8.14 16.76
CA GLU A 32 -2.86 -7.88 17.02
C GLU A 32 -3.23 -6.41 16.80
N SER A 33 -2.54 -5.77 15.85
CA SER A 33 -2.76 -4.37 15.52
C SER A 33 -3.66 -4.22 14.31
N TYR A 34 -4.43 -3.14 14.29
CA TYR A 34 -5.30 -2.79 13.17
C TYR A 34 -4.73 -1.62 12.40
N PHE A 35 -4.99 -1.60 11.11
CA PHE A 35 -4.60 -0.48 10.26
C PHE A 35 -5.71 -0.25 9.24
N GLY A 36 -6.29 0.96 9.23
CA GLY A 36 -7.37 1.30 8.31
C GLY A 36 -6.84 1.96 7.04
N LEU A 37 -7.39 1.54 5.91
CA LEU A 37 -7.08 2.13 4.60
C LEU A 37 -8.31 2.81 4.04
N ASP A 38 -8.14 4.01 3.50
CA ASP A 38 -9.19 4.71 2.79
C ASP A 38 -9.36 4.11 1.39
N GLU A 39 -10.18 4.75 0.55
CA GLU A 39 -10.46 4.25 -0.80
C GLU A 39 -9.18 4.07 -1.63
N VAL A 40 -8.32 5.07 -1.67
CA VAL A 40 -7.08 4.99 -2.45
C VAL A 40 -6.12 3.97 -1.84
N GLY A 41 -5.99 3.96 -0.52
CA GLY A 41 -5.17 2.98 0.18
C GLY A 41 -5.65 1.56 -0.06
N THR A 42 -6.96 1.36 -0.10
CA THR A 42 -7.56 0.06 -0.42
C THR A 42 -7.16 -0.39 -1.82
N ARG A 43 -7.22 0.53 -2.78
CA ARG A 43 -6.83 0.20 -4.16
C ARG A 43 -5.34 -0.13 -4.25
N VAL A 44 -4.50 0.62 -3.54
CA VAL A 44 -3.06 0.32 -3.46
C VAL A 44 -2.84 -1.09 -2.92
N TRP A 45 -3.55 -1.43 -1.86
CA TRP A 45 -3.43 -2.75 -1.25
C TRP A 45 -3.82 -3.87 -2.22
N GLN A 46 -4.93 -3.68 -2.95
CA GLN A 46 -5.36 -4.64 -3.97
C GLN A 46 -4.29 -4.84 -5.04
N LEU A 47 -3.69 -3.74 -5.50
CA LEU A 47 -2.66 -3.81 -6.53
C LEU A 47 -1.39 -4.48 -6.01
N LEU A 48 -1.05 -4.28 -4.75
CA LEU A 48 0.11 -4.94 -4.14
C LEU A 48 -0.09 -6.45 -4.06
N GLN A 49 -1.33 -6.91 -3.96
CA GLN A 49 -1.62 -8.34 -3.98
C GLN A 49 -1.39 -8.96 -5.36
N GLU A 50 -1.50 -8.15 -6.41
CA GLU A 50 -1.32 -8.62 -7.78
C GLU A 50 0.11 -8.39 -8.28
N SER A 51 0.74 -7.31 -7.84
CA SER A 51 2.09 -6.95 -8.29
C SER A 51 2.81 -6.23 -7.15
N GLU A 52 4.03 -6.63 -6.88
CA GLU A 52 4.85 -6.04 -5.83
C GLU A 52 5.57 -4.77 -6.30
N ASP A 53 5.46 -4.46 -7.59
CA ASP A 53 6.18 -3.36 -8.22
C ASP A 53 5.46 -2.02 -8.00
N MET A 54 6.08 -1.13 -7.24
CA MET A 54 5.51 0.18 -6.90
C MET A 54 5.33 1.08 -8.13
N GLN A 55 6.15 0.91 -9.16
CA GLN A 55 5.98 1.68 -10.39
C GLN A 55 4.63 1.36 -11.04
N SER A 56 4.30 0.08 -11.12
CA SER A 56 3.01 -0.36 -11.67
C SER A 56 1.84 0.13 -10.83
N VAL A 57 1.97 0.08 -9.52
CA VAL A 57 0.95 0.57 -8.59
C VAL A 57 0.70 2.06 -8.83
N PHE A 58 1.78 2.84 -8.88
CA PHE A 58 1.71 4.28 -9.08
C PHE A 58 1.01 4.62 -10.40
N GLU A 59 1.43 3.99 -11.49
CA GLU A 59 0.87 4.24 -12.81
C GLU A 59 -0.61 3.88 -12.89
N THR A 60 -1.00 2.78 -12.28
CA THR A 60 -2.40 2.34 -12.27
C THR A 60 -3.29 3.34 -11.50
N ILE A 61 -2.85 3.76 -10.32
CA ILE A 61 -3.60 4.73 -9.53
C ILE A 61 -3.71 6.06 -10.29
N LEU A 62 -2.63 6.47 -10.94
CA LEU A 62 -2.59 7.73 -11.68
C LEU A 62 -3.59 7.73 -12.84
N THR A 63 -3.83 6.57 -13.47
CA THR A 63 -4.82 6.45 -14.53
C THR A 63 -6.25 6.33 -14.00
N GLU A 64 -6.43 5.73 -12.84
CA GLU A 64 -7.77 5.47 -12.27
C GLU A 64 -8.36 6.67 -11.54
N TYR A 65 -7.51 7.52 -10.99
CA TYR A 65 -7.94 8.65 -10.16
C TYR A 65 -7.48 9.96 -10.75
N ASP A 66 -8.28 10.99 -10.58
CA ASP A 66 -7.95 12.33 -11.04
C ASP A 66 -7.11 13.03 -9.98
N VAL A 67 -5.82 12.69 -9.94
CA VAL A 67 -4.88 13.23 -8.97
C VAL A 67 -3.62 13.70 -9.69
N LYS A 68 -2.95 14.67 -9.10
CA LYS A 68 -1.68 15.14 -9.62
C LYS A 68 -0.56 14.16 -9.27
N GLU A 69 0.34 13.95 -10.20
CA GLU A 69 1.46 13.04 -10.03
C GLU A 69 2.27 13.32 -8.76
N GLU A 70 2.60 14.58 -8.52
CA GLU A 70 3.38 14.98 -7.34
C GLU A 70 2.65 14.67 -6.05
N GLN A 71 1.35 14.93 -6.00
CA GLN A 71 0.55 14.66 -4.82
C GLN A 71 0.45 13.17 -4.56
N LEU A 72 0.22 12.38 -5.61
CA LEU A 72 0.13 10.94 -5.48
C LEU A 72 1.45 10.35 -4.99
N ARG A 73 2.57 10.86 -5.50
CA ARG A 73 3.89 10.39 -5.07
C ARG A 73 4.11 10.62 -3.58
N LYS A 74 3.71 11.78 -3.07
CA LYS A 74 3.81 12.10 -1.65
C LYS A 74 2.90 11.22 -0.81
N ASP A 75 1.66 11.05 -1.26
CA ASP A 75 0.68 10.26 -0.52
C ASP A 75 1.09 8.79 -0.45
N LEU A 76 1.59 8.24 -1.55
CA LEU A 76 2.08 6.86 -1.56
C LEU A 76 3.29 6.68 -0.65
N LYS A 77 4.18 7.66 -0.63
CA LYS A 77 5.35 7.61 0.25
C LYS A 77 4.94 7.53 1.71
N VAL A 78 4.00 8.37 2.12
CA VAL A 78 3.49 8.38 3.49
C VAL A 78 2.82 7.05 3.82
N LEU A 79 1.99 6.56 2.92
CA LEU A 79 1.30 5.28 3.12
C LEU A 79 2.30 4.13 3.26
N VAL A 80 3.26 4.04 2.34
CA VAL A 80 4.26 2.97 2.36
C VAL A 80 5.09 3.03 3.64
N GLU A 81 5.50 4.22 4.07
CA GLU A 81 6.25 4.37 5.31
C GLU A 81 5.47 3.85 6.51
N LYS A 82 4.18 4.16 6.57
CA LYS A 82 3.32 3.69 7.65
C LYS A 82 3.15 2.18 7.62
N LEU A 83 2.98 1.61 6.42
CA LEU A 83 2.84 0.16 6.29
C LEU A 83 4.13 -0.56 6.69
N LEU A 84 5.28 -0.01 6.33
CA LEU A 84 6.58 -0.58 6.71
C LEU A 84 6.78 -0.50 8.22
N GLU A 85 6.45 0.65 8.83
CA GLU A 85 6.56 0.85 10.27
C GLU A 85 5.70 -0.13 11.05
N ALA A 86 4.51 -0.40 10.54
CA ALA A 86 3.57 -1.31 11.18
C ALA A 86 3.91 -2.79 10.92
N GLY A 87 4.89 -3.07 10.06
CA GLY A 87 5.27 -4.45 9.76
C GLY A 87 4.30 -5.16 8.84
N LEU A 88 3.45 -4.40 8.14
CA LEU A 88 2.43 -4.99 7.26
C LEU A 88 2.97 -5.33 5.88
N VAL A 89 4.05 -4.67 5.48
CA VAL A 89 4.74 -4.96 4.22
C VAL A 89 6.24 -4.93 4.47
N GLU A 90 6.99 -5.53 3.55
CA GLU A 90 8.45 -5.55 3.59
C GLU A 90 8.98 -5.12 2.23
N ILE A 91 10.15 -4.49 2.22
CA ILE A 91 10.83 -4.18 0.97
C ILE A 91 11.52 -5.46 0.49
N GLU A 92 11.21 -5.83 -0.74
CA GLU A 92 11.83 -6.99 -1.38
C GLU A 92 13.01 -6.51 -2.22
N GLU A 93 14.17 -7.04 -1.93
CA GLU A 93 15.40 -6.69 -2.66
C GLU A 93 15.79 -7.74 -3.69
#